data_32b5729866b5b1ddb2c9ad33441a6c8c
#
_entry.id   32b5729866b5b1ddb2c9ad33441a6c8c
#
_cell.length_a   1.000
_cell.length_b   1.000
_cell.length_c   1.000
_cell.angle_alpha   90.00
_cell.angle_beta   90.00
_cell.angle_gamma   90.00
#
_symmetry.space_group_name_H-M   'P 1'
#
loop_
_entity.id
_entity.type
_entity.pdbx_description
1 polymer ?
#
loop_
_entity_poly.entity_id
_entity_poly.type
_entity_poly.pdbx_seq_one_letter_code
_entity_poly.pdbx_strand_id
1 'polypeptide(L)'
;MRRSTDKILTTHTGNLPWVDAPDGSEADFEPRLKAAVSDIVKWQRDTGIDIINEGEFTKGGDWLSFMDGRIGGCEVRTDTDNRAAVFKGREQQVFADFYKYAAEAGTLFYLADGQIKVQRNYWVCTSAISYTGQDALAKEMALMKDAAGTDDVFLTSTAPASLEPYYENEFYESEEAFLFAIADALKAEYEAIVEAGFLLQVDDAWLPALWDRIGIDMGLEAFQKRSMLRVEALNHALSGIRQDKIRYPLCWGSWHGPHVF
;
A
#
# COMPACT_ATOMS: atom_id res chain seq x y z
N MET A 1 14.14 14.93 -2.69
CA MET A 1 13.21 15.14 -3.82
C MET A 1 13.35 16.56 -4.34
N ARG A 2 13.42 16.71 -5.65
CA ARG A 2 13.36 18.00 -6.33
C ARG A 2 12.04 18.72 -6.01
N ARG A 3 12.07 20.03 -5.83
CA ARG A 3 10.87 20.85 -5.54
C ARG A 3 10.47 21.66 -6.78
N SER A 4 9.20 22.00 -6.88
CA SER A 4 8.65 22.87 -7.94
C SER A 4 9.07 24.32 -7.71
N THR A 5 10.28 24.68 -8.13
CA THR A 5 10.83 26.05 -8.02
C THR A 5 10.68 26.83 -9.32
N ASP A 6 11.10 26.25 -10.44
CA ASP A 6 11.12 26.91 -11.73
C ASP A 6 9.97 26.47 -12.64
N LYS A 7 9.44 25.28 -12.40
CA LYS A 7 8.25 24.74 -13.05
C LYS A 7 7.45 23.89 -12.08
N ILE A 8 6.18 23.64 -12.36
CA ILE A 8 5.37 22.66 -11.65
C ILE A 8 5.86 21.26 -12.07
N LEU A 9 6.40 20.49 -11.12
CA LEU A 9 6.81 19.11 -11.36
C LEU A 9 5.58 18.19 -11.43
N THR A 10 5.63 17.24 -12.36
CA THR A 10 4.59 16.25 -12.58
C THR A 10 5.00 14.88 -12.03
N THR A 11 4.04 14.16 -11.50
CA THR A 11 4.20 12.79 -10.98
C THR A 11 2.86 12.08 -10.92
N HIS A 12 2.84 10.83 -10.49
CA HIS A 12 1.62 10.06 -10.21
C HIS A 12 1.74 9.32 -8.87
N THR A 13 0.70 8.56 -8.49
CA THR A 13 0.63 7.92 -7.17
C THR A 13 1.30 6.55 -7.10
N GLY A 14 1.63 5.92 -8.22
CA GLY A 14 2.35 4.63 -8.25
C GLY A 14 1.81 3.72 -9.34
N ASN A 15 0.64 3.15 -9.13
CA ASN A 15 0.06 2.17 -10.05
C ASN A 15 -0.24 2.76 -11.43
N LEU A 16 0.22 2.05 -12.47
CA LEU A 16 -0.08 2.32 -13.87
C LEU A 16 -0.64 1.05 -14.52
N PRO A 17 -1.45 1.15 -15.58
CA PRO A 17 -2.02 -0.02 -16.22
C PRO A 17 -0.96 -0.85 -16.94
N TRP A 18 -0.85 -2.12 -16.58
CA TRP A 18 -0.11 -3.10 -17.37
C TRP A 18 -1.11 -3.92 -18.19
N VAL A 19 -1.30 -3.50 -19.43
CA VAL A 19 -2.15 -4.20 -20.37
C VAL A 19 -1.48 -5.52 -20.73
N ASP A 20 -2.26 -6.61 -20.73
CA ASP A 20 -1.78 -7.98 -20.99
C ASP A 20 -0.71 -8.48 -19.99
N ALA A 21 -0.82 -8.06 -18.71
CA ALA A 21 0.03 -8.59 -17.66
C ALA A 21 -0.07 -10.13 -17.61
N PRO A 22 1.07 -10.85 -17.65
CA PRO A 22 1.07 -12.29 -17.53
C PRO A 22 0.68 -12.73 -16.12
N ASP A 23 0.21 -13.97 -15.98
CA ASP A 23 0.16 -14.62 -14.68
C ASP A 23 1.60 -14.80 -14.15
N GLY A 24 1.84 -14.45 -12.89
CA GLY A 24 3.15 -14.55 -12.26
C GLY A 24 3.75 -15.96 -12.23
N SER A 25 2.95 -16.99 -12.51
CA SER A 25 3.39 -18.38 -12.64
C SER A 25 3.90 -18.76 -14.03
N GLU A 26 3.74 -17.88 -15.05
CA GLU A 26 4.20 -18.14 -16.41
C GLU A 26 5.74 -18.13 -16.50
N ALA A 27 6.31 -19.05 -17.26
CA ALA A 27 7.77 -19.24 -17.37
C ALA A 27 8.50 -18.01 -17.96
N ASP A 28 7.81 -17.16 -18.70
CA ASP A 28 8.31 -15.93 -19.30
C ASP A 28 7.93 -14.65 -18.52
N PHE A 29 7.40 -14.79 -17.31
CA PHE A 29 7.00 -13.66 -16.45
C PHE A 29 8.13 -12.65 -16.25
N GLU A 30 9.29 -13.09 -15.81
CA GLU A 30 10.43 -12.20 -15.49
C GLU A 30 10.94 -11.42 -16.72
N PRO A 31 11.15 -12.03 -17.91
CA PRO A 31 11.49 -11.29 -19.11
C PRO A 31 10.42 -10.27 -19.52
N ARG A 32 9.13 -10.62 -19.42
CA ARG A 32 8.01 -9.72 -19.74
C ARG A 32 7.91 -8.57 -18.73
N LEU A 33 8.08 -8.85 -17.44
CA LEU A 33 8.15 -7.82 -16.40
C LEU A 33 9.27 -6.81 -16.69
N LYS A 34 10.46 -7.30 -17.00
CA LYS A 34 11.61 -6.44 -17.33
C LYS A 34 11.33 -5.54 -18.54
N ALA A 35 10.73 -6.09 -19.60
CA ALA A 35 10.34 -5.33 -20.77
C ALA A 35 9.27 -4.28 -20.43
N ALA A 36 8.21 -4.67 -19.73
CA ALA A 36 7.12 -3.78 -19.32
C ALA A 36 7.60 -2.62 -18.45
N VAL A 37 8.51 -2.87 -17.49
CA VAL A 37 9.11 -1.82 -16.67
C VAL A 37 9.93 -0.87 -17.52
N SER A 38 10.73 -1.36 -18.46
CA SER A 38 11.48 -0.51 -19.38
C SER A 38 10.56 0.37 -20.23
N ASP A 39 9.48 -0.19 -20.75
CA ASP A 39 8.53 0.50 -21.62
C ASP A 39 7.75 1.57 -20.83
N ILE A 40 7.27 1.25 -19.62
CA ILE A 40 6.52 2.23 -18.82
C ILE A 40 7.40 3.38 -18.34
N VAL A 41 8.66 3.12 -18.00
CA VAL A 41 9.64 4.16 -17.67
C VAL A 41 9.89 5.08 -18.87
N LYS A 42 10.10 4.49 -20.04
CA LYS A 42 10.28 5.26 -21.27
C LYS A 42 9.04 6.10 -21.58
N TRP A 43 7.85 5.51 -21.48
CA TRP A 43 6.60 6.20 -21.76
C TRP A 43 6.36 7.39 -20.82
N GLN A 44 6.62 7.24 -19.51
CA GLN A 44 6.54 8.34 -18.55
C GLN A 44 7.48 9.50 -18.92
N ARG A 45 8.72 9.19 -19.30
CA ARG A 45 9.72 10.20 -19.72
C ARG A 45 9.33 10.89 -21.02
N ASP A 46 8.89 10.14 -22.02
CA ASP A 46 8.46 10.68 -23.32
C ASP A 46 7.22 11.57 -23.17
N THR A 47 6.36 11.28 -22.20
CA THR A 47 5.18 12.11 -21.86
C THR A 47 5.54 13.34 -21.04
N GLY A 48 6.76 13.42 -20.49
CA GLY A 48 7.26 14.55 -19.72
C GLY A 48 6.93 14.50 -18.23
N ILE A 49 6.67 13.31 -17.67
CA ILE A 49 6.54 13.13 -16.23
C ILE A 49 7.91 13.28 -15.58
N ASP A 50 7.99 14.10 -14.54
CA ASP A 50 9.25 14.48 -13.90
C ASP A 50 9.75 13.48 -12.88
N ILE A 51 8.85 12.91 -12.08
CA ILE A 51 9.17 11.97 -11.01
C ILE A 51 8.37 10.70 -11.25
N ILE A 52 9.06 9.60 -11.50
CA ILE A 52 8.53 8.36 -12.10
C ILE A 52 8.74 7.14 -11.20
N ASN A 53 8.04 6.05 -11.53
CA ASN A 53 8.28 4.71 -10.97
C ASN A 53 8.07 3.61 -12.03
N GLU A 54 8.08 2.35 -11.61
CA GLU A 54 7.88 1.18 -12.46
C GLU A 54 6.40 0.82 -12.70
N GLY A 55 5.45 1.68 -12.30
CA GLY A 55 4.02 1.43 -12.44
C GLY A 55 3.45 0.42 -11.46
N GLU A 56 4.20 0.03 -10.43
CA GLU A 56 3.90 -1.05 -9.46
C GLU A 56 3.75 -2.44 -10.11
N PHE A 57 4.36 -2.63 -11.27
CA PHE A 57 4.34 -3.92 -11.97
C PHE A 57 5.03 -5.02 -11.17
N THR A 58 6.09 -4.69 -10.43
CA THR A 58 6.80 -5.60 -9.52
C THR A 58 5.95 -6.06 -8.33
N LYS A 59 4.85 -5.34 -8.05
CA LYS A 59 3.91 -5.56 -6.94
C LYS A 59 2.58 -6.16 -7.40
N GLY A 60 2.49 -6.56 -8.67
CA GLY A 60 1.25 -7.11 -9.24
C GLY A 60 0.11 -6.08 -9.35
N GLY A 61 0.43 -4.78 -9.33
CA GLY A 61 -0.55 -3.70 -9.43
C GLY A 61 -1.43 -3.53 -8.18
N ASP A 62 -1.02 -4.08 -7.04
CA ASP A 62 -1.71 -3.92 -5.77
C ASP A 62 -0.78 -3.32 -4.71
N TRP A 63 -1.20 -2.18 -4.16
CA TRP A 63 -0.45 -1.39 -3.19
C TRP A 63 -0.19 -2.06 -1.83
N LEU A 64 -0.80 -3.20 -1.55
CA LEU A 64 -0.73 -3.87 -0.24
C LEU A 64 -0.30 -5.33 -0.31
N SER A 65 -0.86 -6.15 -1.21
CA SER A 65 -0.68 -7.62 -1.18
C SER A 65 0.78 -8.07 -1.33
N PHE A 66 1.63 -7.24 -1.91
CA PHE A 66 3.08 -7.51 -1.99
C PHE A 66 3.74 -7.60 -0.60
N MET A 67 3.14 -6.97 0.42
CA MET A 67 3.61 -7.02 1.81
C MET A 67 3.39 -8.39 2.47
N ASP A 68 2.47 -9.20 1.94
CA ASP A 68 2.15 -10.54 2.46
C ASP A 68 3.40 -11.45 2.54
N GLY A 69 4.33 -11.30 1.61
CA GLY A 69 5.60 -12.03 1.59
C GLY A 69 6.77 -11.33 2.28
N ARG A 70 6.56 -10.12 2.85
CA ARG A 70 7.63 -9.29 3.41
C ARG A 70 7.61 -9.14 4.93
N ILE A 71 6.55 -9.62 5.58
CA ILE A 71 6.38 -9.57 7.04
C ILE A 71 6.35 -10.98 7.59
N GLY A 72 7.34 -11.33 8.41
CA GLY A 72 7.40 -12.57 9.16
C GLY A 72 6.74 -12.44 10.53
N GLY A 73 6.54 -13.59 11.18
CA GLY A 73 5.89 -13.65 12.50
C GLY A 73 4.37 -13.77 12.48
N CYS A 74 3.79 -13.88 11.29
CA CYS A 74 2.35 -13.96 11.08
C CYS A 74 1.98 -15.18 10.22
N GLU A 75 0.77 -15.66 10.41
CA GLU A 75 0.18 -16.77 9.64
C GLU A 75 -1.19 -16.38 9.08
N VAL A 76 -1.50 -16.91 7.89
CA VAL A 76 -2.81 -16.67 7.24
C VAL A 76 -3.88 -17.49 7.93
N ARG A 77 -4.99 -16.86 8.27
CA ARG A 77 -6.24 -17.54 8.70
C ARG A 77 -7.38 -17.25 7.74
N THR A 78 -8.12 -18.28 7.42
CA THR A 78 -9.23 -18.21 6.45
C THR A 78 -10.62 -18.25 7.10
N ASP A 79 -10.71 -18.56 8.39
CA ASP A 79 -11.92 -18.81 9.16
C ASP A 79 -12.46 -17.58 9.91
N THR A 80 -12.03 -16.39 9.53
CA THR A 80 -12.33 -15.18 10.30
C THR A 80 -13.52 -14.41 9.71
N ASP A 81 -14.64 -14.45 10.40
CA ASP A 81 -15.77 -13.52 10.18
C ASP A 81 -15.40 -12.06 10.50
N ASN A 82 -14.30 -11.84 11.21
CA ASN A 82 -13.81 -10.51 11.66
C ASN A 82 -13.22 -9.64 10.53
N ARG A 83 -12.89 -10.19 9.37
CA ARG A 83 -12.49 -9.43 8.17
C ARG A 83 -13.47 -8.35 7.77
N ALA A 84 -14.67 -8.48 8.26
CA ALA A 84 -15.75 -7.62 7.89
C ALA A 84 -15.61 -6.16 8.38
N ALA A 85 -14.87 -5.89 9.47
CA ALA A 85 -14.82 -4.56 10.07
C ALA A 85 -14.11 -3.52 9.19
N VAL A 86 -13.00 -3.89 8.54
CA VAL A 86 -12.25 -2.99 7.64
C VAL A 86 -12.98 -2.75 6.33
N PHE A 87 -13.78 -3.71 5.88
CA PHE A 87 -14.52 -3.65 4.60
C PHE A 87 -15.99 -3.27 4.74
N LYS A 88 -16.56 -3.26 5.94
CA LYS A 88 -17.95 -2.84 6.20
C LYS A 88 -17.96 -1.38 6.67
N GLY A 89 -17.81 -0.47 5.72
CA GLY A 89 -17.96 0.94 6.00
C GLY A 89 -19.43 1.32 6.26
N ARG A 90 -19.62 2.44 6.96
CA ARG A 90 -20.95 2.97 7.21
C ARG A 90 -21.69 3.37 5.91
N GLU A 91 -20.93 3.72 4.87
CA GLU A 91 -21.45 3.99 3.54
C GLU A 91 -22.24 2.81 2.96
N GLN A 92 -21.84 1.58 3.25
CA GLN A 92 -22.57 0.38 2.80
C GLN A 92 -23.94 0.25 3.46
N GLN A 93 -24.10 0.76 4.68
CA GLN A 93 -25.39 0.80 5.37
C GLN A 93 -26.25 1.96 4.89
N VAL A 94 -25.66 3.14 4.75
CA VAL A 94 -26.36 4.37 4.33
C VAL A 94 -26.80 4.27 2.86
N PHE A 95 -25.97 3.69 2.02
CA PHE A 95 -26.20 3.54 0.58
C PHE A 95 -26.44 2.08 0.17
N ALA A 96 -27.18 1.33 0.96
CA ALA A 96 -27.39 -0.12 0.77
C ALA A 96 -27.88 -0.49 -0.64
N ASP A 97 -28.79 0.31 -1.22
CA ASP A 97 -29.30 0.06 -2.57
C ASP A 97 -28.22 0.22 -3.65
N PHE A 98 -27.30 1.19 -3.46
CA PHE A 98 -26.15 1.36 -4.37
C PHE A 98 -25.21 0.15 -4.30
N TYR A 99 -24.87 -0.32 -3.12
CA TYR A 99 -23.97 -1.48 -2.97
C TYR A 99 -24.61 -2.78 -3.47
N LYS A 100 -25.92 -2.94 -3.29
CA LYS A 100 -26.67 -4.05 -3.90
C LYS A 100 -26.59 -4.00 -5.44
N TYR A 101 -26.84 -2.82 -6.02
CA TYR A 101 -26.69 -2.64 -7.46
C TYR A 101 -25.25 -2.93 -7.93
N ALA A 102 -24.23 -2.44 -7.21
CA ALA A 102 -22.84 -2.66 -7.57
C ALA A 102 -22.46 -4.16 -7.56
N ALA A 103 -22.97 -4.92 -6.59
CA ALA A 103 -22.77 -6.36 -6.52
C ALA A 103 -23.45 -7.10 -7.68
N GLU A 104 -24.71 -6.76 -7.99
CA GLU A 104 -25.47 -7.34 -9.10
C GLU A 104 -24.86 -7.01 -10.46
N ALA A 105 -24.34 -5.79 -10.62
CA ALA A 105 -23.71 -5.32 -11.86
C ALA A 105 -22.24 -5.73 -12.03
N GLY A 106 -21.60 -6.33 -11.02
CA GLY A 106 -20.19 -6.68 -11.04
C GLY A 106 -19.26 -5.47 -11.16
N THR A 107 -19.63 -4.36 -10.53
CA THR A 107 -18.87 -3.10 -10.56
C THR A 107 -18.13 -2.86 -9.25
N LEU A 108 -17.32 -1.79 -9.19
CA LEU A 108 -16.44 -1.46 -8.07
C LEU A 108 -15.48 -2.63 -7.79
N PHE A 109 -15.52 -3.14 -6.57
CA PHE A 109 -14.74 -4.28 -6.11
C PHE A 109 -15.50 -5.62 -6.14
N TYR A 110 -16.66 -5.65 -6.80
CA TYR A 110 -17.44 -6.88 -6.96
C TYR A 110 -17.22 -7.53 -8.33
N LEU A 111 -17.33 -8.87 -8.37
CA LEU A 111 -17.54 -9.65 -9.57
C LEU A 111 -19.04 -9.68 -9.92
N ALA A 112 -19.36 -10.10 -11.14
CA ALA A 112 -20.75 -10.17 -11.62
C ALA A 112 -21.64 -11.14 -10.81
N ASP A 113 -21.05 -12.06 -10.05
CA ASP A 113 -21.73 -12.98 -9.12
C ASP A 113 -21.85 -12.40 -7.70
N GLY A 114 -21.42 -11.14 -7.49
CA GLY A 114 -21.43 -10.45 -6.21
C GLY A 114 -20.24 -10.78 -5.29
N GLN A 115 -19.31 -11.62 -5.72
CA GLN A 115 -18.08 -11.87 -4.97
C GLN A 115 -17.14 -10.67 -5.04
N ILE A 116 -16.28 -10.49 -4.02
CA ILE A 116 -15.26 -9.44 -4.01
C ILE A 116 -14.11 -9.84 -4.95
N LYS A 117 -13.74 -8.96 -5.88
CA LYS A 117 -12.68 -9.18 -6.89
C LYS A 117 -11.32 -9.47 -6.28
N VAL A 118 -10.98 -8.75 -5.23
CA VAL A 118 -9.68 -8.88 -4.55
C VAL A 118 -9.92 -9.41 -3.15
N GLN A 119 -9.63 -10.68 -2.96
CA GLN A 119 -9.60 -11.27 -1.63
C GLN A 119 -8.21 -11.06 -1.05
N ARG A 120 -8.13 -10.26 0.02
CA ARG A 120 -6.90 -10.11 0.79
C ARG A 120 -6.78 -11.19 1.84
N ASN A 121 -5.56 -11.64 2.08
CA ASN A 121 -5.28 -12.48 3.23
C ASN A 121 -5.55 -11.71 4.52
N TYR A 122 -5.98 -12.46 5.53
CA TYR A 122 -6.05 -11.99 6.90
C TYR A 122 -4.96 -12.68 7.70
N TRP A 123 -4.14 -11.88 8.33
CA TRP A 123 -2.94 -12.34 8.99
C TRP A 123 -3.11 -12.28 10.50
N VAL A 124 -2.64 -13.30 11.20
CA VAL A 124 -2.59 -13.32 12.65
C VAL A 124 -1.13 -13.34 13.08
N CYS A 125 -0.75 -12.35 13.88
CA CYS A 125 0.58 -12.26 14.47
C CYS A 125 0.66 -13.23 15.65
N THR A 126 1.40 -14.32 15.50
CA THR A 126 1.57 -15.41 16.48
C THR A 126 2.97 -15.46 17.07
N SER A 127 3.90 -14.68 16.53
CA SER A 127 5.28 -14.57 17.03
C SER A 127 5.83 -13.15 16.72
N ALA A 128 7.08 -12.90 17.10
CA ALA A 128 7.71 -11.60 16.88
C ALA A 128 7.75 -11.24 15.40
N ILE A 129 7.26 -10.05 15.06
CA ILE A 129 7.29 -9.50 13.71
C ILE A 129 8.75 -9.27 13.28
N SER A 130 9.03 -9.58 12.02
CA SER A 130 10.31 -9.32 11.38
C SER A 130 10.11 -8.95 9.91
N TYR A 131 11.06 -8.19 9.34
CA TYR A 131 11.09 -7.95 7.90
C TYR A 131 11.75 -9.12 7.19
N THR A 132 11.08 -9.68 6.20
CA THR A 132 11.53 -10.85 5.41
C THR A 132 11.59 -10.55 3.90
N GLY A 133 11.40 -9.30 3.50
CA GLY A 133 11.28 -8.87 2.11
C GLY A 133 12.58 -8.51 1.40
N GLN A 134 13.75 -8.75 2.00
CA GLN A 134 15.05 -8.26 1.49
C GLN A 134 15.33 -8.68 0.05
N ASP A 135 15.12 -9.94 -0.28
CA ASP A 135 15.42 -10.47 -1.63
C ASP A 135 14.44 -9.94 -2.68
N ALA A 136 13.14 -9.82 -2.33
CA ALA A 136 12.12 -9.27 -3.21
C ALA A 136 12.38 -7.78 -3.50
N LEU A 137 12.68 -7.00 -2.45
CA LEU A 137 13.03 -5.59 -2.58
C LEU A 137 14.32 -5.39 -3.38
N ALA A 138 15.35 -6.21 -3.16
CA ALA A 138 16.60 -6.11 -3.91
C ALA A 138 16.38 -6.34 -5.42
N LYS A 139 15.54 -7.29 -5.80
CA LYS A 139 15.17 -7.52 -7.21
C LYS A 139 14.42 -6.33 -7.81
N GLU A 140 13.44 -5.80 -7.09
CA GLU A 140 12.67 -4.61 -7.49
C GLU A 140 13.60 -3.41 -7.72
N MET A 141 14.48 -3.12 -6.75
CA MET A 141 15.45 -2.04 -6.85
C MET A 141 16.44 -2.22 -8.01
N ALA A 142 16.93 -3.43 -8.24
CA ALA A 142 17.83 -3.73 -9.35
C ALA A 142 17.14 -3.50 -10.69
N LEU A 143 15.92 -4.00 -10.85
CA LEU A 143 15.14 -3.83 -12.07
C LEU A 143 14.87 -2.35 -12.37
N MET A 144 14.47 -1.58 -11.35
CA MET A 144 14.21 -0.15 -11.53
C MET A 144 15.48 0.65 -11.80
N LYS A 145 16.59 0.29 -11.15
CA LYS A 145 17.88 0.93 -11.39
C LYS A 145 18.38 0.70 -12.82
N ASP A 146 18.18 -0.50 -13.35
CA ASP A 146 18.51 -0.84 -14.74
C ASP A 146 17.66 -0.04 -15.73
N ALA A 147 16.37 0.13 -15.46
CA ALA A 147 15.43 0.79 -16.38
C ALA A 147 15.53 2.33 -16.34
N ALA A 148 15.76 2.92 -15.18
CA ALA A 148 15.63 4.37 -14.97
C ALA A 148 16.78 5.05 -14.22
N GLY A 149 17.67 4.32 -13.57
CA GLY A 149 18.56 4.87 -12.56
C GLY A 149 17.82 5.21 -11.27
N THR A 150 18.29 6.19 -10.51
CA THR A 150 17.71 6.56 -9.21
C THR A 150 17.26 8.02 -9.11
N ASP A 151 17.66 8.87 -10.05
CA ASP A 151 17.38 10.31 -10.02
C ASP A 151 15.91 10.59 -10.38
N ASP A 152 15.19 11.23 -9.44
CA ASP A 152 13.75 11.50 -9.56
C ASP A 152 12.90 10.24 -9.77
N VAL A 153 13.35 9.11 -9.20
CA VAL A 153 12.67 7.82 -9.23
C VAL A 153 12.21 7.46 -7.82
N PHE A 154 10.96 7.08 -7.67
CA PHE A 154 10.43 6.64 -6.39
C PHE A 154 10.04 5.15 -6.39
N LEU A 155 10.15 4.54 -5.23
CA LEU A 155 9.57 3.23 -4.94
C LEU A 155 8.53 3.38 -3.82
N THR A 156 7.43 2.65 -3.96
CA THR A 156 6.33 2.68 -2.99
C THR A 156 6.52 1.62 -1.91
N SER A 157 6.14 1.94 -0.68
CA SER A 157 5.97 1.02 0.42
C SER A 157 4.75 1.40 1.23
N THR A 158 4.26 0.52 2.08
CA THR A 158 3.01 0.70 2.83
C THR A 158 3.27 1.33 4.20
N ALA A 159 2.41 2.25 4.67
CA ALA A 159 2.48 2.80 6.01
C ALA A 159 2.03 1.77 7.09
N PRO A 160 2.55 1.84 8.33
CA PRO A 160 2.10 0.99 9.43
C PRO A 160 0.58 1.05 9.63
N ALA A 161 -0.01 2.25 9.56
CA ALA A 161 -1.46 2.48 9.69
C ALA A 161 -2.29 1.79 8.60
N SER A 162 -1.68 1.51 7.44
CA SER A 162 -2.35 0.88 6.31
C SER A 162 -2.15 -0.63 6.26
N LEU A 163 -1.10 -1.14 6.89
CA LEU A 163 -0.83 -2.57 7.02
C LEU A 163 -1.58 -3.17 8.23
N GLU A 164 -1.51 -2.54 9.39
CA GLU A 164 -2.09 -3.00 10.65
C GLU A 164 -3.56 -3.48 10.56
N PRO A 165 -4.48 -2.83 9.81
CA PRO A 165 -5.88 -3.25 9.77
C PRO A 165 -6.14 -4.64 9.13
N TYR A 166 -5.14 -5.24 8.51
CA TYR A 166 -5.21 -6.59 7.94
C TYR A 166 -4.60 -7.66 8.83
N TYR A 167 -4.13 -7.27 10.02
CA TYR A 167 -3.47 -8.14 10.97
C TYR A 167 -4.23 -8.18 12.29
N GLU A 168 -4.35 -9.36 12.88
CA GLU A 168 -4.79 -9.58 14.25
C GLU A 168 -3.58 -9.82 15.14
N ASN A 169 -3.57 -9.22 16.32
CA ASN A 169 -2.50 -9.40 17.29
C ASN A 169 -2.84 -10.46 18.33
N GLU A 170 -2.14 -11.60 18.31
CA GLU A 170 -2.22 -12.62 19.36
C GLU A 170 -0.90 -12.73 20.15
N PHE A 171 0.13 -11.99 19.80
CA PHE A 171 1.48 -12.12 20.40
C PHE A 171 1.88 -10.97 21.30
N TYR A 172 1.66 -9.72 20.89
CA TYR A 172 2.09 -8.55 21.65
C TYR A 172 1.08 -8.17 22.71
N GLU A 173 1.57 -7.63 23.84
CA GLU A 173 0.76 -7.27 25.02
C GLU A 173 -0.22 -6.11 24.77
N SER A 174 0.02 -5.28 23.77
CA SER A 174 -0.82 -4.13 23.45
C SER A 174 -0.85 -3.83 21.95
N GLU A 175 -1.89 -3.10 21.53
CA GLU A 175 -2.01 -2.54 20.17
C GLU A 175 -0.80 -1.66 19.80
N GLU A 176 -0.32 -0.85 20.76
CA GLU A 176 0.84 0.01 20.58
C GLU A 176 2.11 -0.81 20.31
N ALA A 177 2.41 -1.81 21.14
CA ALA A 177 3.57 -2.67 20.96
C ALA A 177 3.54 -3.41 19.61
N PHE A 178 2.37 -3.88 19.22
CA PHE A 178 2.16 -4.51 17.91
C PHE A 178 2.40 -3.55 16.75
N LEU A 179 1.80 -2.35 16.81
CA LEU A 179 1.94 -1.33 15.77
C LEU A 179 3.40 -0.86 15.61
N PHE A 180 4.13 -0.70 16.71
CA PHE A 180 5.55 -0.32 16.66
C PHE A 180 6.43 -1.46 16.15
N ALA A 181 6.08 -2.72 16.41
CA ALA A 181 6.78 -3.86 15.80
C ALA A 181 6.60 -3.91 14.26
N ILE A 182 5.40 -3.60 13.77
CA ILE A 182 5.17 -3.39 12.33
C ILE A 182 6.03 -2.24 11.81
N ALA A 183 6.07 -1.12 12.54
CA ALA A 183 6.87 0.05 12.17
C ALA A 183 8.38 -0.27 12.09
N ASP A 184 8.90 -1.06 13.02
CA ASP A 184 10.30 -1.52 13.01
C ASP A 184 10.62 -2.41 11.80
N ALA A 185 9.70 -3.30 11.44
CA ALA A 185 9.87 -4.13 10.24
C ALA A 185 9.87 -3.28 8.96
N LEU A 186 8.92 -2.35 8.83
CA LEU A 186 8.82 -1.44 7.68
C LEU A 186 10.01 -0.48 7.58
N LYS A 187 10.59 -0.07 8.71
CA LYS A 187 11.79 0.77 8.74
C LYS A 187 12.94 0.15 7.94
N ALA A 188 13.13 -1.17 8.03
CA ALA A 188 14.17 -1.87 7.28
C ALA A 188 13.96 -1.73 5.76
N GLU A 189 12.72 -1.79 5.27
CA GLU A 189 12.37 -1.58 3.88
C GLU A 189 12.60 -0.11 3.46
N TYR A 190 12.16 0.84 4.28
CA TYR A 190 12.29 2.27 4.01
C TYR A 190 13.75 2.71 3.90
N GLU A 191 14.58 2.26 4.84
CA GLU A 191 16.01 2.54 4.85
C GLU A 191 16.69 1.96 3.61
N ALA A 192 16.41 0.71 3.25
CA ALA A 192 16.98 0.06 2.08
C ALA A 192 16.65 0.79 0.76
N ILE A 193 15.40 1.26 0.59
CA ILE A 193 14.99 2.04 -0.59
C ILE A 193 15.82 3.34 -0.69
N VAL A 194 15.94 4.07 0.41
CA VAL A 194 16.62 5.36 0.41
C VAL A 194 18.14 5.20 0.28
N GLU A 195 18.74 4.20 0.92
CA GLU A 195 20.16 3.86 0.79
C GLU A 195 20.54 3.43 -0.62
N ALA A 196 19.63 2.76 -1.33
CA ALA A 196 19.83 2.46 -2.76
C ALA A 196 19.77 3.69 -3.68
N GLY A 197 19.41 4.88 -3.14
CA GLY A 197 19.39 6.16 -3.84
C GLY A 197 18.01 6.63 -4.31
N PHE A 198 16.97 5.80 -4.19
CA PHE A 198 15.60 6.13 -4.59
C PHE A 198 14.92 7.14 -3.67
N LEU A 199 13.82 7.67 -4.14
CA LEU A 199 12.83 8.33 -3.27
C LEU A 199 11.91 7.26 -2.68
N LEU A 200 11.63 7.36 -1.40
CA LEU A 200 10.64 6.53 -0.72
C LEU A 200 9.27 7.19 -0.81
N GLN A 201 8.27 6.50 -1.34
CA GLN A 201 6.87 6.85 -1.16
C GLN A 201 6.24 5.92 -0.13
N VAL A 202 5.66 6.48 0.91
CA VAL A 202 4.93 5.71 1.93
C VAL A 202 3.44 5.91 1.72
N ASP A 203 2.77 4.88 1.23
CA ASP A 203 1.34 4.91 0.93
C ASP A 203 0.51 4.66 2.19
N ASP A 204 -0.30 5.65 2.57
CA ASP A 204 -1.21 5.54 3.70
C ASP A 204 -2.67 5.64 3.23
N ALA A 205 -3.25 4.48 3.00
CA ALA A 205 -4.61 4.35 2.49
C ALA A 205 -5.66 4.37 3.61
N TRP A 206 -5.30 3.94 4.83
CA TRP A 206 -6.28 3.73 5.87
C TRP A 206 -6.31 4.78 6.96
N LEU A 207 -5.28 5.59 7.14
CA LEU A 207 -5.26 6.56 8.24
C LEU A 207 -6.50 7.47 8.24
N PRO A 208 -6.85 8.17 7.14
CA PRO A 208 -8.10 8.92 7.08
C PRO A 208 -9.31 8.05 6.71
N ALA A 209 -9.17 7.06 5.84
CA ALA A 209 -10.29 6.29 5.30
C ALA A 209 -11.02 5.42 6.34
N LEU A 210 -10.38 5.09 7.46
CA LEU A 210 -11.02 4.41 8.57
C LEU A 210 -12.03 5.29 9.32
N TRP A 211 -12.09 6.60 9.07
CA TRP A 211 -13.07 7.46 9.71
C TRP A 211 -14.51 6.99 9.47
N ASP A 212 -14.89 6.75 8.23
CA ASP A 212 -16.26 6.33 7.88
C ASP A 212 -16.53 4.83 8.16
N ARG A 213 -15.50 4.07 8.57
CA ARG A 213 -15.63 2.65 8.94
C ARG A 213 -15.78 2.44 10.44
N ILE A 214 -14.89 3.03 11.21
CA ILE A 214 -14.84 2.88 12.67
C ILE A 214 -14.85 4.22 13.40
N GLY A 215 -14.39 5.29 12.79
CA GLY A 215 -14.20 6.57 13.46
C GLY A 215 -15.49 7.22 13.90
N ILE A 216 -16.56 7.14 13.09
CA ILE A 216 -17.86 7.70 13.42
C ILE A 216 -18.43 7.06 14.69
N ASP A 217 -18.31 5.73 14.83
CA ASP A 217 -18.81 4.99 15.98
C ASP A 217 -17.90 5.17 17.22
N MET A 218 -16.59 5.35 17.02
CA MET A 218 -15.64 5.69 18.07
C MET A 218 -15.82 7.11 18.62
N GLY A 219 -16.27 8.03 17.79
CA GLY A 219 -16.27 9.45 18.07
C GLY A 219 -14.93 10.14 17.74
N LEU A 220 -14.99 11.45 17.47
CA LEU A 220 -13.86 12.21 16.94
C LEU A 220 -12.62 12.17 17.82
N GLU A 221 -12.77 12.38 19.12
CA GLU A 221 -11.64 12.43 20.06
C GLU A 221 -10.90 11.09 20.13
N ALA A 222 -11.64 9.98 20.25
CA ALA A 222 -11.04 8.65 20.31
C ALA A 222 -10.37 8.29 18.97
N PHE A 223 -10.99 8.64 17.84
CA PHE A 223 -10.39 8.41 16.53
C PHE A 223 -9.13 9.24 16.29
N GLN A 224 -9.11 10.51 16.73
CA GLN A 224 -7.92 11.36 16.67
C GLN A 224 -6.77 10.76 17.48
N LYS A 225 -7.04 10.31 18.72
CA LYS A 225 -6.04 9.65 19.57
C LYS A 225 -5.49 8.39 18.88
N ARG A 226 -6.37 7.56 18.33
CA ARG A 226 -5.98 6.37 17.56
C ARG A 226 -5.09 6.73 16.37
N SER A 227 -5.48 7.73 15.61
CA SER A 227 -4.73 8.19 14.42
C SER A 227 -3.37 8.76 14.78
N MET A 228 -3.27 9.53 15.88
CA MET A 228 -1.98 10.07 16.35
C MET A 228 -0.99 8.97 16.69
N LEU A 229 -1.41 7.89 17.33
CA LEU A 229 -0.53 6.75 17.61
C LEU A 229 0.04 6.15 16.30
N ARG A 230 -0.74 6.10 15.23
CA ARG A 230 -0.29 5.63 13.90
C ARG A 230 0.70 6.60 13.24
N VAL A 231 0.49 7.89 13.43
CA VAL A 231 1.46 8.91 12.98
C VAL A 231 2.77 8.80 13.76
N GLU A 232 2.71 8.54 15.06
CA GLU A 232 3.91 8.31 15.89
C GLU A 232 4.67 7.07 15.44
N ALA A 233 3.98 5.96 15.17
CA ALA A 233 4.59 4.75 14.62
C ALA A 233 5.24 4.98 13.25
N LEU A 234 4.58 5.75 12.37
CA LEU A 234 5.16 6.14 11.08
C LEU A 234 6.41 7.02 11.26
N ASN A 235 6.37 8.01 12.15
CA ASN A 235 7.53 8.85 12.46
C ASN A 235 8.69 8.03 13.04
N HIS A 236 8.39 7.01 13.83
CA HIS A 236 9.38 6.06 14.32
C HIS A 236 10.03 5.27 13.16
N ALA A 237 9.23 4.71 12.26
CA ALA A 237 9.74 3.99 11.09
C ALA A 237 10.58 4.89 10.16
N LEU A 238 10.23 6.17 10.04
CA LEU A 238 10.95 7.15 9.21
C LEU A 238 12.14 7.80 9.93
N SER A 239 12.37 7.48 11.22
CA SER A 239 13.46 8.10 11.98
C SER A 239 14.83 7.79 11.35
N GLY A 240 15.64 8.85 11.16
CA GLY A 240 16.94 8.75 10.47
C GLY A 240 16.89 8.94 8.96
N ILE A 241 15.73 8.84 8.33
CA ILE A 241 15.57 9.08 6.90
C ILE A 241 15.42 10.58 6.63
N ARG A 242 16.15 11.08 5.65
CA ARG A 242 16.08 12.50 5.25
C ARG A 242 14.69 12.83 4.68
N GLN A 243 14.06 13.90 5.16
CA GLN A 243 12.71 14.30 4.73
C GLN A 243 12.61 14.61 3.22
N ASP A 244 13.69 15.08 2.61
CA ASP A 244 13.71 15.35 1.16
C ASP A 244 13.78 14.08 0.30
N LYS A 245 13.88 12.91 0.91
CA LYS A 245 13.78 11.61 0.25
C LYS A 245 12.41 10.95 0.38
N ILE A 246 11.48 11.55 1.14
CA ILE A 246 10.19 10.97 1.48
C ILE A 246 9.07 11.66 0.71
N ARG A 247 8.13 10.86 0.21
CA ARG A 247 6.80 11.23 -0.29
C ARG A 247 5.76 10.54 0.58
N TYR A 248 4.71 11.24 0.96
CA TYR A 248 3.67 10.69 1.82
C TYR A 248 2.28 11.05 1.28
N PRO A 249 1.72 10.25 0.39
CA PRO A 249 0.33 10.40 -0.04
C PRO A 249 -0.63 9.80 0.99
N LEU A 250 -1.68 10.54 1.29
CA LEU A 250 -2.83 10.08 2.07
C LEU A 250 -3.97 9.78 1.13
N CYS A 251 -4.54 8.58 1.21
CA CYS A 251 -5.70 8.19 0.43
C CYS A 251 -6.97 8.33 1.27
N TRP A 252 -7.99 8.96 0.69
CA TRP A 252 -9.34 9.00 1.25
C TRP A 252 -10.24 7.89 0.72
N GLY A 253 -9.91 7.35 -0.43
CA GLY A 253 -10.62 6.33 -1.17
C GLY A 253 -10.50 6.59 -2.67
N SER A 254 -10.36 5.53 -3.44
CA SER A 254 -10.16 5.59 -4.89
C SER A 254 -11.25 4.87 -5.70
N TRP A 255 -12.24 4.29 -5.03
CA TRP A 255 -13.35 3.62 -5.73
C TRP A 255 -14.44 4.63 -6.15
N HIS A 256 -15.16 4.28 -7.22
CA HIS A 256 -16.28 5.06 -7.73
C HIS A 256 -17.56 4.80 -6.94
N GLY A 257 -17.52 5.04 -5.64
CA GLY A 257 -18.61 4.81 -4.72
C GLY A 257 -18.88 6.01 -3.81
N PRO A 258 -20.02 6.02 -3.12
CA PRO A 258 -20.38 7.08 -2.21
C PRO A 258 -19.55 7.04 -0.93
N HIS A 259 -19.38 8.19 -0.30
CA HIS A 259 -18.77 8.38 1.01
C HIS A 259 -19.75 8.98 1.99
N VAL A 260 -19.61 8.66 3.28
CA VAL A 260 -20.34 9.27 4.40
C VAL A 260 -19.44 10.30 5.08
N PHE A 261 -19.98 11.44 5.42
CA PHE A 261 -19.25 12.56 6.05
C PHE A 261 -19.27 12.43 7.58
#